data_b38c91714c4ee15055a784c892a977c1
#
_entry.id   b38c91714c4ee15055a784c892a977c1
#
_cell.length_a   1.000
_cell.length_b   1.000
_cell.length_c   1.000
_cell.angle_alpha   90.00
_cell.angle_beta   90.00
_cell.angle_gamma   90.00
#
_symmetry.space_group_name_H-M   'P 1'
#
loop_
_entity.id
_entity.type
_entity.pdbx_description
1 polymer ?
#
loop_
_entity_poly.entity_id
_entity_poly.type
_entity_poly.pdbx_seq_one_letter_code
_entity_poly.pdbx_strand_id
1 'polypeptide(L)'
;MKFKDLGLCKEILLSINNIGYKEPTEIQKKAIPNILIGRDILGCAQTGTGKTGSFIMPLIEILNSGKSKSRMPRSLILAPTRELAMQVSEEFNKINKYLKLQMALLIGGTSFSEQENKLSKGVDVLI
;
A
#
# COMPACT_ATOMS: atom_id res chain seq x y z
N MET A 1 9.66 -11.03 16.62
CA MET A 1 8.96 -11.16 15.33
C MET A 1 9.58 -10.20 14.33
N LYS A 2 10.01 -10.73 13.21
CA LYS A 2 10.63 -9.94 12.14
C LYS A 2 9.69 -9.86 10.93
N PHE A 3 9.99 -8.95 9.99
CA PHE A 3 9.16 -8.81 8.79
C PHE A 3 8.97 -10.13 8.04
N LYS A 4 10.01 -10.97 7.97
CA LYS A 4 9.93 -12.29 7.32
C LYS A 4 8.91 -13.23 7.95
N ASP A 5 8.51 -12.97 9.19
CA ASP A 5 7.56 -13.79 9.93
C ASP A 5 6.11 -13.36 9.74
N LEU A 6 5.87 -12.27 8.99
CA LEU A 6 4.55 -11.65 8.86
C LEU A 6 3.75 -12.13 7.65
N GLY A 7 4.33 -12.97 6.79
CA GLY A 7 3.62 -13.50 5.62
C GLY A 7 3.78 -12.68 4.34
N LEU A 8 4.78 -11.81 4.28
CA LEU A 8 5.05 -10.97 3.11
C LEU A 8 5.98 -11.68 2.12
N CYS A 9 5.78 -11.45 0.82
CA CYS A 9 6.62 -12.02 -0.21
C CYS A 9 8.03 -11.43 -0.23
N LYS A 10 8.95 -12.11 -0.91
CA LYS A 10 10.37 -11.70 -0.95
C LYS A 10 10.56 -10.33 -1.59
N GLU A 11 9.75 -9.96 -2.58
CA GLU A 11 9.84 -8.67 -3.25
C GLU A 11 9.50 -7.52 -2.30
N ILE A 12 8.49 -7.69 -1.46
CA ILE A 12 8.15 -6.70 -0.43
C ILE A 12 9.26 -6.65 0.63
N LEU A 13 9.75 -7.80 1.07
CA LEU A 13 10.85 -7.85 2.05
C LEU A 13 12.09 -7.14 1.54
N LEU A 14 12.42 -7.32 0.26
CA LEU A 14 13.55 -6.63 -0.36
C LEU A 14 13.33 -5.12 -0.41
N SER A 15 12.12 -4.67 -0.78
CA SER A 15 11.78 -3.25 -0.83
C SER A 15 11.91 -2.58 0.54
N ILE A 16 11.35 -3.19 1.58
CA ILE A 16 11.39 -2.61 2.93
C ILE A 16 12.80 -2.62 3.51
N ASN A 17 13.62 -3.61 3.16
CA ASN A 17 15.03 -3.61 3.53
C ASN A 17 15.78 -2.45 2.87
N ASN A 18 15.51 -2.18 1.59
CA ASN A 18 16.13 -1.06 0.86
C ASN A 18 15.69 0.30 1.41
N ILE A 19 14.46 0.42 1.90
CA ILE A 19 13.97 1.63 2.57
C ILE A 19 14.66 1.85 3.93
N GLY A 20 15.20 0.78 4.52
CA GLY A 20 15.87 0.84 5.81
C GLY A 20 15.01 0.37 6.98
N TYR A 21 13.89 -0.29 6.70
CA TYR A 21 13.06 -0.87 7.75
C TYR A 21 13.71 -2.14 8.27
N LYS A 22 14.18 -2.12 9.49
CA LYS A 22 14.88 -3.26 10.11
C LYS A 22 13.94 -4.20 10.83
N GLU A 23 13.03 -3.65 11.62
CA GLU A 23 12.09 -4.42 12.41
C GLU A 23 10.70 -3.82 12.32
N PRO A 24 9.65 -4.65 12.33
CA PRO A 24 8.29 -4.14 12.30
C PRO A 24 7.93 -3.42 13.61
N THR A 25 7.17 -2.34 13.47
CA THR A 25 6.62 -1.62 14.62
C THR A 25 5.48 -2.43 15.26
N GLU A 26 5.04 -2.02 16.44
CA GLU A 26 3.95 -2.72 17.13
C GLU A 26 2.66 -2.77 16.32
N ILE A 27 2.28 -1.64 15.69
CA ILE A 27 1.08 -1.63 14.84
C ILE A 27 1.24 -2.56 13.62
N GLN A 28 2.43 -2.62 13.03
CA GLN A 28 2.71 -3.51 11.92
C GLN A 28 2.62 -4.98 12.31
N LYS A 29 3.18 -5.35 13.45
CA LYS A 29 3.12 -6.73 13.96
C LYS A 29 1.68 -7.20 14.18
N LYS A 30 0.82 -6.29 14.66
CA LYS A 30 -0.58 -6.60 14.96
C LYS A 30 -1.46 -6.57 13.72
N ALA A 31 -1.28 -5.57 12.87
CA ALA A 31 -2.17 -5.33 11.74
C ALA A 31 -1.88 -6.26 10.55
N ILE A 32 -0.62 -6.40 10.16
CA ILE A 32 -0.27 -7.12 8.92
C ILE A 32 -0.81 -8.55 8.90
N PRO A 33 -0.58 -9.40 9.90
CA PRO A 33 -1.10 -10.77 9.86
C PRO A 33 -2.63 -10.84 9.80
N ASN A 34 -3.32 -9.94 10.51
CA ASN A 34 -4.77 -9.91 10.53
C ASN A 34 -5.36 -9.46 9.20
N ILE A 35 -4.75 -8.47 8.54
CA ILE A 35 -5.19 -8.03 7.22
C ILE A 35 -4.98 -9.13 6.19
N LEU A 36 -3.86 -9.85 6.26
CA LEU A 36 -3.56 -10.93 5.31
C LEU A 36 -4.56 -12.08 5.37
N ILE A 37 -5.18 -12.32 6.51
CA ILE A 37 -6.23 -13.35 6.64
C ILE A 37 -7.63 -12.80 6.40
N GLY A 38 -7.75 -11.55 5.94
CA GLY A 38 -9.02 -10.96 5.51
C GLY A 38 -9.84 -10.30 6.60
N ARG A 39 -9.24 -9.96 7.74
CA ARG A 39 -9.96 -9.27 8.83
C ARG A 39 -9.99 -7.76 8.62
N ASP A 40 -11.07 -7.15 9.06
CA ASP A 40 -11.17 -5.69 9.16
C ASP A 40 -10.36 -5.20 10.36
N ILE A 41 -9.72 -4.03 10.20
CA ILE A 41 -8.84 -3.49 11.22
C ILE A 41 -9.21 -2.03 11.51
N LEU A 42 -9.29 -1.70 12.79
CA LEU A 42 -9.27 -0.32 13.25
C LEU A 42 -7.93 -0.09 13.95
N GLY A 43 -7.00 0.53 13.23
CA GLY A 43 -5.64 0.75 13.73
C GLY A 43 -5.45 2.16 14.26
N CYS A 44 -5.19 2.27 15.55
CA CYS A 44 -4.89 3.53 16.21
C CYS A 44 -3.44 3.51 16.68
N ALA A 45 -2.64 4.46 16.21
CA ALA A 45 -1.25 4.60 16.60
C ALA A 45 -0.81 6.05 16.41
N GLN A 46 0.23 6.45 17.13
CA GLN A 46 0.78 7.79 16.99
C GLN A 46 1.46 8.00 15.64
N THR A 47 1.58 9.26 15.21
CA THR A 47 2.31 9.64 14.01
C THR A 47 3.76 9.15 14.09
N GLY A 48 4.28 8.61 12.98
CA GLY A 48 5.66 8.11 12.92
C GLY A 48 5.84 6.70 13.43
N THR A 49 4.75 5.95 13.71
CA THR A 49 4.83 4.57 14.20
C THR A 49 4.65 3.52 13.10
N GLY A 50 4.69 3.93 11.83
CA GLY A 50 4.58 3.01 10.70
C GLY A 50 3.17 2.57 10.35
N LYS A 51 2.15 3.41 10.67
CA LYS A 51 0.76 3.08 10.33
C LYS A 51 0.55 2.85 8.84
N THR A 52 1.13 3.69 7.99
CA THR A 52 0.97 3.57 6.54
C THR A 52 1.46 2.23 6.04
N GLY A 53 2.65 1.82 6.44
CA GLY A 53 3.20 0.52 6.09
C GLY A 53 2.36 -0.64 6.61
N SER A 54 1.66 -0.46 7.73
CA SER A 54 0.86 -1.51 8.35
C SER A 54 -0.31 -1.97 7.47
N PHE A 55 -0.81 -1.12 6.58
CA PHE A 55 -1.85 -1.50 5.62
C PHE A 55 -1.34 -1.59 4.18
N ILE A 56 -0.34 -0.81 3.80
CA ILE A 56 0.21 -0.85 2.42
C ILE A 56 0.90 -2.19 2.15
N MET A 57 1.72 -2.68 3.06
CA MET A 57 2.41 -3.96 2.86
C MET A 57 1.46 -5.14 2.64
N PRO A 58 0.46 -5.37 3.52
CA PRO A 58 -0.47 -6.47 3.30
C PRO A 58 -1.40 -6.22 2.11
N LEU A 59 -1.75 -4.97 1.81
CA LEU A 59 -2.53 -4.64 0.63
C LEU A 59 -1.81 -5.09 -0.64
N ILE A 60 -0.55 -4.73 -0.78
CA ILE A 60 0.26 -5.11 -1.94
C ILE A 60 0.39 -6.64 -2.01
N GLU A 61 0.60 -7.31 -0.89
CA GLU A 61 0.68 -8.78 -0.83
C GLU A 61 -0.60 -9.44 -1.36
N ILE A 62 -1.75 -8.98 -0.87
CA ILE A 62 -3.05 -9.51 -1.30
C ILE A 62 -3.28 -9.29 -2.78
N LEU A 63 -3.04 -8.07 -3.26
CA LEU A 63 -3.27 -7.72 -4.66
C LEU A 63 -2.29 -8.42 -5.59
N ASN A 64 -1.06 -8.63 -5.17
CA ASN A 64 -0.05 -9.30 -5.97
C ASN A 64 -0.33 -10.80 -6.10
N SER A 65 -0.87 -11.43 -5.08
CA SER A 65 -1.23 -12.85 -5.13
C SER A 65 -2.51 -13.12 -5.90
N GLY A 66 -3.43 -12.13 -5.97
CA GLY A 66 -4.69 -12.22 -6.72
C GLY A 66 -4.58 -11.52 -8.06
N LYS A 67 -4.40 -12.27 -9.15
CA LYS A 67 -4.34 -11.67 -10.50
C LYS A 67 -5.73 -11.37 -11.03
N SER A 68 -5.92 -10.14 -11.50
CA SER A 68 -7.15 -9.73 -12.18
C SER A 68 -6.81 -9.07 -13.51
N LYS A 69 -7.60 -9.38 -14.55
CA LYS A 69 -7.53 -8.70 -15.84
C LYS A 69 -8.46 -7.49 -15.89
N SER A 70 -9.18 -7.23 -14.82
CA SER A 70 -10.09 -6.09 -14.74
C SER A 70 -9.32 -4.77 -14.75
N ARG A 71 -9.88 -3.78 -15.44
CA ARG A 71 -9.36 -2.41 -15.42
C ARG A 71 -9.82 -1.62 -14.19
N MET A 72 -10.77 -2.16 -13.44
CA MET A 72 -11.30 -1.48 -12.26
C MET A 72 -10.35 -1.62 -11.08
N PRO A 73 -10.21 -0.58 -10.27
CA PRO A 73 -9.43 -0.67 -9.05
C PRO A 73 -9.97 -1.76 -8.13
N ARG A 74 -9.07 -2.54 -7.54
CA ARG A 74 -9.41 -3.56 -6.56
C ARG A 74 -9.29 -3.05 -5.14
N SER A 75 -8.70 -1.87 -4.96
CA SER A 75 -8.51 -1.25 -3.66
C SER A 75 -8.66 0.26 -3.76
N LEU A 76 -9.27 0.84 -2.73
CA LEU A 76 -9.44 2.28 -2.60
C LEU A 76 -8.86 2.72 -1.26
N ILE A 77 -8.01 3.73 -1.29
CA ILE A 77 -7.46 4.35 -0.08
C ILE A 77 -7.93 5.80 -0.06
N LEU A 78 -8.56 6.19 1.05
CA LEU A 78 -9.02 7.56 1.24
C LEU A 78 -8.14 8.25 2.29
N ALA A 79 -7.74 9.48 2.01
CA ALA A 79 -6.96 10.30 2.92
C ALA A 79 -7.63 11.66 3.09
N PRO A 80 -7.61 12.25 4.30
CA PRO A 80 -8.31 13.52 4.57
C PRO A 80 -7.63 14.74 3.96
N THR A 81 -6.35 14.65 3.60
CA THR A 81 -5.60 15.76 3.02
C THR A 81 -4.82 15.31 1.79
N ARG A 82 -4.50 16.26 0.91
CA ARG A 82 -3.65 16.03 -0.26
C ARG A 82 -2.27 15.55 0.17
N GLU A 83 -1.69 16.18 1.18
CA GLU A 83 -0.35 15.87 1.68
C GLU A 83 -0.29 14.42 2.18
N LEU A 84 -1.30 13.97 2.91
CA LEU A 84 -1.35 12.59 3.38
C LEU A 84 -1.53 11.60 2.23
N ALA A 85 -2.39 11.91 1.26
CA ALA A 85 -2.56 11.08 0.07
C ALA A 85 -1.23 10.94 -0.69
N MET A 86 -0.47 12.01 -0.83
CA MET A 86 0.84 11.98 -1.46
C MET A 86 1.84 11.12 -0.68
N GLN A 87 1.86 11.23 0.65
CA GLN A 87 2.73 10.40 1.50
C GLN A 87 2.40 8.92 1.34
N VAL A 88 1.12 8.58 1.31
CA VAL A 88 0.67 7.19 1.12
C VAL A 88 1.11 6.67 -0.25
N SER A 89 0.96 7.48 -1.30
CA SER A 89 1.38 7.09 -2.65
C SER A 89 2.89 6.88 -2.74
N GLU A 90 3.67 7.71 -2.09
CA GLU A 90 5.13 7.57 -2.04
C GLU A 90 5.54 6.26 -1.35
N GLU A 91 4.92 5.96 -0.23
CA GLU A 91 5.17 4.71 0.50
C GLU A 91 4.78 3.49 -0.35
N PHE A 92 3.62 3.57 -1.02
CA PHE A 92 3.20 2.53 -1.96
C PHE A 92 4.26 2.29 -3.04
N ASN A 93 4.74 3.34 -3.68
CA ASN A 93 5.73 3.23 -4.76
C ASN A 93 7.04 2.62 -4.28
N LYS A 94 7.49 2.96 -3.08
CA LYS A 94 8.71 2.40 -2.49
C LYS A 94 8.57 0.90 -2.24
N ILE A 95 7.43 0.46 -1.70
CA ILE A 95 7.18 -0.95 -1.38
C ILE A 95 6.92 -1.76 -2.65
N ASN A 96 6.26 -1.15 -3.64
CA ASN A 96 5.93 -1.78 -4.93
C ASN A 96 7.12 -1.85 -5.91
N LYS A 97 8.29 -1.41 -5.51
CA LYS A 97 9.45 -1.22 -6.40
C LYS A 97 9.78 -2.44 -7.26
N TYR A 98 9.66 -3.64 -6.70
CA TYR A 98 9.98 -4.91 -7.40
C TYR A 98 8.75 -5.66 -7.87
N LEU A 99 7.57 -5.05 -7.78
CA LEU A 99 6.31 -5.59 -8.23
C LEU A 99 5.71 -4.69 -9.31
N LYS A 100 4.62 -5.14 -9.93
CA LYS A 100 4.05 -4.47 -11.10
C LYS A 100 2.62 -3.99 -10.88
N LEU A 101 2.22 -3.75 -9.65
CA LEU A 101 0.90 -3.20 -9.37
C LEU A 101 0.83 -1.76 -9.87
N GLN A 102 -0.33 -1.38 -10.40
CA GLN A 102 -0.59 -0.04 -10.92
C GLN A 102 -1.39 0.76 -9.90
N MET A 103 -0.95 1.97 -9.63
CA MET A 103 -1.61 2.87 -8.68
C MET A 103 -1.89 4.20 -9.35
N ALA A 104 -3.07 4.77 -9.09
CA ALA A 104 -3.41 6.14 -9.48
C ALA A 104 -3.66 6.98 -8.24
N LEU A 105 -3.04 8.15 -8.20
CA LEU A 105 -3.25 9.15 -7.15
C LEU A 105 -4.19 10.23 -7.69
N LEU A 106 -5.36 10.35 -7.09
CA LEU A 106 -6.36 11.36 -7.46
C LEU A 106 -6.43 12.41 -6.36
N ILE A 107 -5.91 13.60 -6.67
CA ILE A 107 -5.91 14.74 -5.75
C ILE A 107 -6.38 15.99 -6.49
N GLY A 108 -6.97 16.93 -5.75
CA GLY A 108 -7.34 18.22 -6.30
C GLY A 108 -6.10 19.03 -6.73
N GLY A 109 -6.25 19.87 -7.75
CA GLY A 109 -5.17 20.71 -8.25
C GLY A 109 -4.24 20.06 -9.26
N THR A 110 -4.50 18.79 -9.64
CA THR A 110 -3.78 18.13 -10.73
C THR A 110 -4.64 18.09 -11.99
N SER A 111 -4.01 17.80 -13.14
CA SER A 111 -4.70 17.72 -14.41
C SER A 111 -5.72 16.58 -14.41
N PHE A 112 -6.97 16.92 -14.72
CA PHE A 112 -8.05 15.93 -14.87
C PHE A 112 -7.74 14.93 -15.99
N SER A 113 -7.15 15.42 -17.10
CA SER A 113 -6.79 14.57 -18.24
C SER A 113 -5.77 13.49 -17.87
N GLU A 114 -4.76 13.84 -17.08
CA GLU A 114 -3.76 12.87 -16.63
C GLU A 114 -4.36 11.80 -15.72
N GLN A 115 -5.25 12.21 -14.82
CA GLN A 115 -5.95 11.29 -13.92
C GLN A 115 -6.85 10.35 -14.71
N GLU A 116 -7.60 10.87 -15.68
CA GLU A 116 -8.48 10.08 -16.53
C GLU A 116 -7.69 9.08 -17.38
N ASN A 117 -6.54 9.49 -17.93
CA ASN A 117 -5.68 8.60 -18.70
C ASN A 117 -5.16 7.42 -17.88
N LYS A 118 -4.73 7.66 -16.66
CA LYS A 118 -4.28 6.59 -15.75
C LYS A 118 -5.41 5.60 -15.47
N LEU A 119 -6.61 6.10 -15.18
CA LEU A 119 -7.77 5.26 -14.90
C LEU A 119 -8.18 4.42 -16.10
N SER A 120 -8.12 4.99 -17.32
CA SER A 120 -8.49 4.26 -18.54
C SER A 120 -7.53 3.12 -18.87
N LYS A 121 -6.28 3.21 -18.46
CA LYS A 121 -5.28 2.14 -18.64
C LYS A 121 -5.46 0.99 -17.64
N GLY A 122 -6.26 1.19 -16.61
CA GLY A 122 -6.46 0.23 -15.54
C GLY A 122 -5.49 0.42 -14.38
N VAL A 123 -6.01 0.36 -13.15
CA VAL A 123 -5.22 0.48 -11.94
C VAL A 123 -5.66 -0.57 -10.93
N ASP A 124 -4.74 -1.02 -10.10
CA ASP A 124 -5.02 -1.93 -9.00
C ASP A 124 -5.43 -1.20 -7.74
N VAL A 125 -4.80 -0.05 -7.48
CA VAL A 125 -5.01 0.75 -6.28
C VAL A 125 -5.34 2.19 -6.69
N LEU A 126 -6.40 2.72 -6.10
CA LEU A 126 -6.81 4.11 -6.25
C LEU A 126 -6.60 4.82 -4.91
N ILE A 127 -5.85 5.88 -4.93
CA ILE A 127 -5.61 6.72 -3.74
C ILE A 127 -6.22 8.09 -3.94
#